data_c96fb25854de226334f87789d12388ea
#
_entry.id   c96fb25854de226334f87789d12388ea
#
_cell.length_a   1.000
_cell.length_b   1.000
_cell.length_c   1.000
_cell.angle_alpha   90.00
_cell.angle_beta   90.00
_cell.angle_gamma   90.00
#
_symmetry.space_group_name_H-M   'P 1'
#
loop_
_entity.id
_entity.type
_entity.pdbx_description
1 polymer ?
#
loop_
_entity_poly.entity_id
_entity_poly.type
_entity_poly.pdbx_seq_one_letter_code
_entity_poly.pdbx_strand_id
1 'polypeptide(L)'
;MCSEAVVKISCRNQSMSATTETKKPSVKHLSRTLAEWACALTPESLSPAAIDACKRFWFDSIGCAIGGSGQEDAHILLAHYRAMTAQGDKGHGPCTSFVTGFKTNAVDASFLNNHMIRAMDYNDIYWKADPCHPSDIIAGPLALAEMLGLSGKDLLLGTAIAYEIEMRLCEFGLPGIREYGWHHATLTAFAAPIAAGRMLNLTVEQMVNAIGISAARTFSPGAVTAGKLTNMKNTVDPWATRMGVESALLAQRGYSGPEHIFDGKEGLFAVFSHVQYKGEPARFDVNMLLDALPTSSKCHWRILDCGMKSFPVEALSHAPLTAMFKARAEGNVHVNDVTEIKVEVIARAADILGDPHKYRPDSKETADHSLPYCMAAGMVDGMVTPLQFKEERVMDKALIPIMDMVKVVPNDEFEKLFPKFQPSRVTITLKNGKQYCVRVDVPKGDPRDPMTVDEIAVKFHALGDSVLGRAQCEALRAEIMAIDTAPNVNKLMALTVRGA
;
A
#
# COMPACT_ATOMS: atom_id res chain seq x y z
N MET A 1 56.73 0.88 -36.72
CA MET A 1 57.16 -0.53 -36.79
C MET A 1 56.34 -1.29 -35.79
N CYS A 2 55.24 -1.85 -36.27
CA CYS A 2 54.37 -2.71 -35.44
C CYS A 2 54.77 -4.15 -35.71
N SER A 3 55.01 -4.93 -34.64
CA SER A 3 55.23 -6.37 -34.76
C SER A 3 53.94 -7.11 -34.38
N GLU A 4 53.38 -7.83 -35.31
CA GLU A 4 52.27 -8.77 -35.14
C GLU A 4 52.74 -10.02 -34.36
N ALA A 5 52.04 -10.35 -33.28
CA ALA A 5 52.20 -11.65 -32.62
C ALA A 5 51.01 -12.55 -33.00
N VAL A 6 51.29 -13.53 -33.86
CA VAL A 6 50.36 -14.59 -34.25
C VAL A 6 50.32 -15.67 -33.17
N VAL A 7 49.15 -15.85 -32.50
CA VAL A 7 48.92 -16.96 -31.56
C VAL A 7 48.39 -18.17 -32.34
N LYS A 8 49.16 -19.25 -32.38
CA LYS A 8 48.75 -20.56 -32.93
C LYS A 8 47.88 -21.29 -31.90
N ILE A 9 46.60 -21.53 -32.24
CA ILE A 9 45.71 -22.41 -31.48
C ILE A 9 45.92 -23.84 -31.97
N SER A 10 46.40 -24.71 -31.07
CA SER A 10 46.53 -26.15 -31.26
C SER A 10 45.24 -26.85 -30.84
N CYS A 11 44.50 -27.43 -31.79
CA CYS A 11 43.39 -28.32 -31.53
C CYS A 11 43.90 -29.69 -31.03
N ARG A 12 43.65 -30.03 -29.76
CA ARG A 12 43.74 -31.41 -29.25
C ARG A 12 42.32 -32.01 -29.20
N ASN A 13 42.09 -33.00 -30.03
CA ASN A 13 40.96 -33.91 -29.94
C ASN A 13 41.06 -34.70 -28.61
N GLN A 14 40.13 -34.50 -27.68
CA GLN A 14 39.87 -35.44 -26.60
C GLN A 14 38.49 -36.05 -26.83
N SER A 15 38.50 -37.37 -26.91
CA SER A 15 37.31 -38.23 -26.95
C SER A 15 36.43 -37.99 -25.73
N MET A 16 35.21 -37.51 -25.94
CA MET A 16 34.21 -37.36 -24.88
C MET A 16 33.62 -38.76 -24.58
N SER A 17 33.93 -39.28 -23.38
CA SER A 17 33.14 -40.33 -22.75
C SER A 17 31.80 -39.71 -22.31
N ALA A 18 30.67 -40.26 -22.74
CA ALA A 18 29.35 -39.86 -22.31
C ALA A 18 29.15 -40.33 -20.83
N THR A 19 29.36 -39.39 -19.90
CA THR A 19 28.86 -39.55 -18.54
C THR A 19 27.39 -39.14 -18.55
N THR A 20 26.50 -40.04 -18.27
CA THR A 20 25.10 -39.82 -17.95
C THR A 20 25.02 -38.85 -16.74
N GLU A 21 24.86 -37.59 -16.98
CA GLU A 21 24.48 -36.60 -15.93
C GLU A 21 23.10 -37.02 -15.43
N THR A 22 23.07 -37.56 -14.22
CA THR A 22 21.83 -37.60 -13.43
C THR A 22 21.37 -36.14 -13.21
N LYS A 23 20.31 -35.72 -13.92
CA LYS A 23 19.67 -34.44 -13.69
C LYS A 23 19.35 -34.32 -12.21
N LYS A 24 20.08 -33.48 -11.47
CA LYS A 24 19.65 -33.00 -10.14
C LYS A 24 18.22 -32.51 -10.28
N PRO A 25 17.31 -32.82 -9.33
CA PRO A 25 15.97 -32.23 -9.36
C PRO A 25 16.12 -30.72 -9.49
N SER A 26 15.51 -30.10 -10.49
CA SER A 26 15.57 -28.68 -10.70
C SER A 26 14.94 -28.00 -9.48
N VAL A 27 15.71 -27.18 -8.76
CA VAL A 27 15.18 -26.33 -7.70
C VAL A 27 14.14 -25.44 -8.37
N LYS A 28 12.89 -25.52 -7.94
CA LYS A 28 11.79 -24.75 -8.49
C LYS A 28 11.98 -23.30 -8.06
N HIS A 29 12.15 -22.39 -9.02
CA HIS A 29 12.38 -20.98 -8.73
C HIS A 29 11.14 -20.31 -8.15
N LEU A 30 11.33 -19.27 -7.31
CA LEU A 30 10.24 -18.59 -6.62
C LEU A 30 9.21 -17.99 -7.56
N SER A 31 9.65 -17.31 -8.63
CA SER A 31 8.75 -16.75 -9.65
C SER A 31 7.81 -17.79 -10.22
N ARG A 32 8.34 -18.99 -10.53
CA ARG A 32 7.56 -20.10 -11.08
C ARG A 32 6.58 -20.68 -10.06
N THR A 33 6.99 -20.82 -8.81
CA THR A 33 6.13 -21.33 -7.73
C THR A 33 4.92 -20.39 -7.52
N LEU A 34 5.17 -19.08 -7.47
CA LEU A 34 4.12 -18.07 -7.34
C LEU A 34 3.21 -18.02 -8.59
N ALA A 35 3.81 -18.14 -9.79
CA ALA A 35 3.06 -18.16 -11.04
C ALA A 35 2.12 -19.37 -11.12
N GLU A 36 2.59 -20.57 -10.79
CA GLU A 36 1.79 -21.79 -10.78
C GLU A 36 0.64 -21.68 -9.78
N TRP A 37 0.92 -21.15 -8.58
CA TRP A 37 -0.11 -20.93 -7.58
C TRP A 37 -1.19 -19.96 -8.09
N ALA A 38 -0.82 -18.78 -8.56
CA ALA A 38 -1.77 -17.78 -9.01
C ALA A 38 -2.59 -18.22 -10.22
N CYS A 39 -1.96 -18.90 -11.19
CA CYS A 39 -2.63 -19.42 -12.38
C CYS A 39 -3.64 -20.54 -12.05
N ALA A 40 -3.43 -21.30 -10.97
CA ALA A 40 -4.34 -22.36 -10.55
C ALA A 40 -5.60 -21.87 -9.81
N LEU A 41 -5.61 -20.61 -9.35
CA LEU A 41 -6.73 -20.06 -8.59
C LEU A 41 -7.93 -19.73 -9.48
N THR A 42 -9.12 -19.94 -8.93
CA THR A 42 -10.41 -19.52 -9.51
C THR A 42 -11.19 -18.70 -8.47
N PRO A 43 -12.25 -17.98 -8.85
CA PRO A 43 -13.10 -17.27 -7.88
C PRO A 43 -13.62 -18.15 -6.74
N GLU A 44 -13.86 -19.45 -7.01
CA GLU A 44 -14.29 -20.45 -6.02
C GLU A 44 -13.20 -20.77 -4.98
N SER A 45 -11.97 -20.36 -5.20
CA SER A 45 -10.87 -20.48 -4.22
C SER A 45 -11.03 -19.50 -3.05
N LEU A 46 -11.85 -18.45 -3.19
CA LEU A 46 -12.09 -17.47 -2.13
C LEU A 46 -13.04 -18.03 -1.06
N SER A 47 -12.68 -17.85 0.21
CA SER A 47 -13.61 -18.10 1.31
C SER A 47 -14.69 -16.99 1.39
N PRO A 48 -15.88 -17.28 1.94
CA PRO A 48 -16.90 -16.24 2.16
C PRO A 48 -16.35 -15.06 2.98
N ALA A 49 -15.49 -15.31 3.97
CA ALA A 49 -14.85 -14.26 4.76
C ALA A 49 -13.89 -13.40 3.91
N ALA A 50 -13.12 -14.01 2.99
CA ALA A 50 -12.24 -13.27 2.08
C ALA A 50 -13.05 -12.41 1.09
N ILE A 51 -14.17 -12.94 0.57
CA ILE A 51 -15.09 -12.19 -0.29
C ILE A 51 -15.63 -10.95 0.45
N ASP A 52 -16.12 -11.11 1.68
CA ASP A 52 -16.61 -10.01 2.51
C ASP A 52 -15.49 -9.00 2.82
N ALA A 53 -14.29 -9.46 3.14
CA ALA A 53 -13.14 -8.59 3.35
C ALA A 53 -12.80 -7.78 2.08
N CYS A 54 -12.73 -8.41 0.90
CA CYS A 54 -12.51 -7.72 -0.36
C CYS A 54 -13.55 -6.60 -0.59
N LYS A 55 -14.84 -6.88 -0.36
CA LYS A 55 -15.91 -5.87 -0.48
C LYS A 55 -15.69 -4.69 0.47
N ARG A 56 -15.35 -4.95 1.73
CA ARG A 56 -15.07 -3.91 2.72
C ARG A 56 -13.86 -3.08 2.35
N PHE A 57 -12.78 -3.70 1.87
CA PHE A 57 -11.58 -2.97 1.40
C PHE A 57 -11.86 -2.16 0.14
N TRP A 58 -12.68 -2.66 -0.80
CA TRP A 58 -13.14 -1.86 -1.94
C TRP A 58 -14.02 -0.68 -1.50
N PHE A 59 -14.88 -0.87 -0.51
CA PHE A 59 -15.71 0.21 0.01
C PHE A 59 -14.87 1.32 0.63
N ASP A 60 -13.87 0.95 1.42
CA ASP A 60 -12.90 1.89 2.00
C ASP A 60 -12.06 2.59 0.92
N SER A 61 -11.47 1.81 0.00
CA SER A 61 -10.57 2.32 -1.03
C SER A 61 -11.24 3.27 -2.00
N ILE A 62 -12.46 2.98 -2.44
CA ILE A 62 -13.23 3.88 -3.30
C ILE A 62 -13.58 5.17 -2.54
N GLY A 63 -13.93 5.08 -1.27
CA GLY A 63 -14.12 6.26 -0.42
C GLY A 63 -12.86 7.12 -0.36
N CYS A 64 -11.71 6.49 -0.11
CA CYS A 64 -10.41 7.16 -0.14
C CYS A 64 -10.11 7.79 -1.52
N ALA A 65 -10.42 7.09 -2.62
CA ALA A 65 -10.21 7.62 -3.97
C ALA A 65 -11.07 8.84 -4.27
N ILE A 66 -12.35 8.82 -3.86
CA ILE A 66 -13.25 9.96 -4.05
C ILE A 66 -12.71 11.19 -3.30
N GLY A 67 -12.35 11.05 -2.03
CA GLY A 67 -11.74 12.14 -1.27
C GLY A 67 -10.37 12.55 -1.80
N GLY A 68 -9.55 11.57 -2.20
CA GLY A 68 -8.21 11.78 -2.77
C GLY A 68 -8.21 12.49 -4.11
N SER A 69 -9.29 12.39 -4.89
CA SER A 69 -9.44 13.10 -6.15
C SER A 69 -9.37 14.64 -6.03
N GLY A 70 -9.63 15.16 -4.84
CA GLY A 70 -9.54 16.59 -4.54
C GLY A 70 -8.16 17.07 -4.11
N GLN A 71 -7.14 16.20 -4.03
CA GLN A 71 -5.79 16.58 -3.64
C GLN A 71 -5.06 17.26 -4.81
N GLU A 72 -4.12 18.17 -4.50
CA GLU A 72 -3.37 18.92 -5.49
C GLU A 72 -2.58 18.01 -6.44
N ASP A 73 -1.91 16.99 -5.91
CA ASP A 73 -1.12 16.03 -6.69
C ASP A 73 -2.01 15.20 -7.64
N ALA A 74 -3.25 14.87 -7.26
CA ALA A 74 -4.22 14.22 -8.15
C ALA A 74 -4.59 15.13 -9.34
N HIS A 75 -4.77 16.44 -9.10
CA HIS A 75 -5.03 17.43 -10.16
C HIS A 75 -3.82 17.57 -11.10
N ILE A 76 -2.60 17.63 -10.57
CA ILE A 76 -1.36 17.70 -11.37
C ILE A 76 -1.23 16.47 -12.27
N LEU A 77 -1.43 15.26 -11.72
CA LEU A 77 -1.34 14.02 -12.47
C LEU A 77 -2.41 13.95 -13.56
N LEU A 78 -3.66 14.26 -13.24
CA LEU A 78 -4.74 14.28 -14.23
C LEU A 78 -4.47 15.26 -15.35
N ALA A 79 -4.00 16.47 -15.04
CA ALA A 79 -3.63 17.48 -16.03
C ALA A 79 -2.50 16.98 -16.93
N HIS A 80 -1.48 16.32 -16.37
CA HIS A 80 -0.39 15.72 -17.12
C HIS A 80 -0.90 14.65 -18.11
N TYR A 81 -1.72 13.71 -17.66
CA TYR A 81 -2.25 12.65 -18.54
C TYR A 81 -3.19 13.20 -19.63
N ARG A 82 -4.00 14.23 -19.31
CA ARG A 82 -4.81 14.92 -20.31
C ARG A 82 -3.94 15.59 -21.39
N ALA A 83 -2.85 16.21 -20.98
CA ALA A 83 -1.92 16.85 -21.94
C ALA A 83 -1.21 15.85 -22.85
N MET A 84 -0.96 14.64 -22.36
CA MET A 84 -0.33 13.56 -23.16
C MET A 84 -1.30 12.90 -24.14
N THR A 85 -2.62 13.04 -23.93
CA THR A 85 -3.61 12.48 -24.84
C THR A 85 -4.01 13.54 -25.86
N ALA A 86 -3.82 13.28 -27.16
CA ALA A 86 -4.19 14.22 -28.25
C ALA A 86 -5.74 14.39 -28.41
N GLN A 87 -6.54 13.94 -27.45
CA GLN A 87 -8.00 13.75 -27.59
C GLN A 87 -8.85 14.58 -26.62
N GLY A 88 -8.27 15.59 -26.00
CA GLY A 88 -8.98 16.54 -25.14
C GLY A 88 -9.33 16.02 -23.75
N ASP A 89 -10.16 16.78 -23.02
CA ASP A 89 -10.44 16.59 -21.59
C ASP A 89 -11.13 15.28 -21.21
N LYS A 90 -11.85 14.63 -22.14
CA LYS A 90 -12.53 13.36 -21.88
C LYS A 90 -11.62 12.14 -21.99
N GLY A 91 -10.48 12.28 -22.67
CA GLY A 91 -9.59 11.17 -22.99
C GLY A 91 -10.20 10.14 -23.93
N HIS A 92 -9.50 9.03 -24.17
CA HIS A 92 -9.99 7.89 -24.95
C HIS A 92 -9.39 6.59 -24.42
N GLY A 93 -10.19 5.54 -24.34
CA GLY A 93 -9.75 4.22 -23.93
C GLY A 93 -10.84 3.42 -23.24
N PRO A 94 -10.55 2.15 -22.93
CA PRO A 94 -11.53 1.24 -22.32
C PRO A 94 -11.70 1.45 -20.81
N CYS A 95 -10.77 2.17 -20.15
CA CYS A 95 -10.76 2.31 -18.71
C CYS A 95 -11.10 3.72 -18.25
N THR A 96 -11.64 3.82 -17.04
CA THR A 96 -12.17 5.05 -16.44
C THR A 96 -11.33 5.48 -15.24
N SER A 97 -10.93 6.74 -15.20
CA SER A 97 -10.42 7.37 -13.98
C SER A 97 -11.58 7.79 -13.08
N PHE A 98 -11.49 7.46 -11.81
CA PHE A 98 -12.50 7.78 -10.80
C PHE A 98 -12.85 9.27 -10.77
N VAL A 99 -14.05 9.58 -10.36
CA VAL A 99 -14.61 10.92 -10.17
C VAL A 99 -14.69 11.73 -11.47
N THR A 100 -13.62 11.81 -12.22
CA THR A 100 -13.52 12.64 -13.43
C THR A 100 -14.10 12.01 -14.69
N GLY A 101 -14.21 10.67 -14.72
CA GLY A 101 -14.63 9.93 -15.90
C GLY A 101 -13.65 9.99 -17.07
N PHE A 102 -12.42 10.48 -16.85
CA PHE A 102 -11.38 10.52 -17.88
C PHE A 102 -11.09 9.11 -18.39
N LYS A 103 -11.16 8.92 -19.70
CA LYS A 103 -10.96 7.63 -20.35
C LYS A 103 -9.51 7.46 -20.80
N THR A 104 -8.93 6.29 -20.52
CA THR A 104 -7.56 5.97 -20.86
C THR A 104 -7.35 4.46 -21.00
N ASN A 105 -6.11 4.02 -21.20
CA ASN A 105 -5.72 2.61 -21.19
C ASN A 105 -5.64 2.06 -19.75
N ALA A 106 -5.57 0.73 -19.61
CA ALA A 106 -5.55 0.08 -18.30
C ALA A 106 -4.33 0.43 -17.45
N VAL A 107 -3.17 0.67 -18.08
CA VAL A 107 -1.92 1.02 -17.38
C VAL A 107 -2.04 2.37 -16.69
N ASP A 108 -2.52 3.39 -17.42
CA ASP A 108 -2.67 4.75 -16.90
C ASP A 108 -3.85 4.86 -15.92
N ALA A 109 -4.97 4.15 -16.19
CA ALA A 109 -6.10 4.08 -15.28
C ALA A 109 -5.72 3.45 -13.93
N SER A 110 -4.95 2.36 -13.96
CA SER A 110 -4.45 1.72 -12.74
C SER A 110 -3.63 2.70 -11.88
N PHE A 111 -2.76 3.49 -12.50
CA PHE A 111 -1.95 4.48 -11.81
C PHE A 111 -2.79 5.62 -11.22
N LEU A 112 -3.64 6.26 -12.03
CA LEU A 112 -4.46 7.39 -11.59
C LEU A 112 -5.43 6.99 -10.46
N ASN A 113 -6.06 5.82 -10.57
CA ASN A 113 -7.01 5.35 -9.56
C ASN A 113 -6.31 4.90 -8.27
N ASN A 114 -5.17 4.22 -8.35
CA ASN A 114 -4.37 3.88 -7.17
C ASN A 114 -3.81 5.12 -6.48
N HIS A 115 -3.35 6.12 -7.24
CA HIS A 115 -2.92 7.38 -6.66
C HIS A 115 -4.05 8.04 -5.85
N MET A 116 -5.27 8.11 -6.39
CA MET A 116 -6.41 8.67 -5.66
C MET A 116 -6.73 7.88 -4.38
N ILE A 117 -6.61 6.54 -4.39
CA ILE A 117 -6.76 5.71 -3.18
C ILE A 117 -5.71 6.12 -2.13
N ARG A 118 -4.46 6.34 -2.55
CA ARG A 118 -3.30 6.58 -1.68
C ARG A 118 -3.15 8.03 -1.20
N ALA A 119 -3.66 9.00 -1.95
CA ALA A 119 -3.34 10.44 -1.84
C ALA A 119 -3.57 11.05 -0.46
N MET A 120 -4.49 10.52 0.35
CA MET A 120 -4.78 11.04 1.69
C MET A 120 -4.11 10.25 2.82
N ASP A 121 -3.33 9.21 2.51
CA ASP A 121 -2.79 8.27 3.49
C ASP A 121 -3.86 7.71 4.46
N TYR A 122 -5.05 7.44 3.93
CA TYR A 122 -6.23 7.06 4.68
C TYR A 122 -6.77 5.66 4.33
N ASN A 123 -6.11 4.98 3.39
CA ASN A 123 -6.43 3.62 2.94
C ASN A 123 -6.02 2.56 3.98
N ASP A 124 -5.82 1.35 3.55
CA ASP A 124 -5.40 0.24 4.41
C ASP A 124 -3.95 0.34 4.89
N ILE A 125 -3.59 -0.55 5.79
CA ILE A 125 -2.22 -0.71 6.29
C ILE A 125 -1.98 -2.14 6.78
N TYR A 126 -0.87 -2.70 6.38
CA TYR A 126 -0.30 -3.90 6.98
C TYR A 126 1.16 -3.63 7.35
N TRP A 127 1.57 -3.99 8.55
CA TRP A 127 2.94 -3.77 9.00
C TRP A 127 3.45 -4.95 9.83
N LYS A 128 4.48 -5.58 9.32
CA LYS A 128 5.29 -6.58 10.03
C LYS A 128 6.78 -6.20 9.94
N ALA A 129 7.59 -6.91 9.14
CA ALA A 129 8.96 -6.51 8.89
C ALA A 129 9.01 -5.19 8.09
N ASP A 130 8.28 -5.13 6.98
CA ASP A 130 8.02 -3.90 6.22
C ASP A 130 6.54 -3.48 6.33
N PRO A 131 6.21 -2.18 6.18
CA PRO A 131 4.85 -1.74 5.94
C PRO A 131 4.43 -2.05 4.50
N CYS A 132 3.12 -2.19 4.23
CA CYS A 132 2.56 -2.10 2.90
C CYS A 132 1.11 -1.61 2.92
N HIS A 133 0.64 -1.24 1.75
CA HIS A 133 -0.71 -0.80 1.48
C HIS A 133 -1.27 -1.60 0.30
N PRO A 134 -1.79 -2.83 0.51
CA PRO A 134 -2.22 -3.68 -0.60
C PRO A 134 -3.30 -3.05 -1.49
N SER A 135 -4.08 -2.10 -0.97
CA SER A 135 -5.01 -1.30 -1.78
C SER A 135 -4.33 -0.46 -2.87
N ASP A 136 -3.02 -0.21 -2.76
CA ASP A 136 -2.23 0.47 -3.80
C ASP A 136 -2.00 -0.40 -5.04
N ILE A 137 -2.45 -1.67 -5.03
CA ILE A 137 -2.38 -2.59 -6.18
C ILE A 137 -3.75 -2.77 -6.84
N ILE A 138 -4.85 -2.70 -6.08
CA ILE A 138 -6.15 -3.22 -6.52
C ILE A 138 -6.76 -2.49 -7.71
N ALA A 139 -6.43 -1.22 -7.96
CA ALA A 139 -6.89 -0.54 -9.16
C ALA A 139 -6.28 -1.10 -10.46
N GLY A 140 -5.18 -1.88 -10.38
CA GLY A 140 -4.66 -2.66 -11.51
C GLY A 140 -5.64 -3.75 -11.95
N PRO A 141 -6.01 -4.70 -11.09
CA PRO A 141 -7.09 -5.65 -11.35
C PRO A 141 -8.40 -5.00 -11.81
N LEU A 142 -8.82 -3.88 -11.21
CA LEU A 142 -10.05 -3.18 -11.60
C LEU A 142 -9.98 -2.63 -13.03
N ALA A 143 -8.88 -1.98 -13.41
CA ALA A 143 -8.69 -1.47 -14.76
C ALA A 143 -8.70 -2.59 -15.82
N LEU A 144 -8.09 -3.74 -15.50
CA LEU A 144 -8.11 -4.92 -16.37
C LEU A 144 -9.51 -5.55 -16.42
N ALA A 145 -10.24 -5.59 -15.29
CA ALA A 145 -11.61 -6.07 -15.28
C ALA A 145 -12.55 -5.19 -16.13
N GLU A 146 -12.41 -3.87 -16.06
CA GLU A 146 -13.16 -2.94 -16.92
C GLU A 146 -12.81 -3.14 -18.40
N MET A 147 -11.51 -3.19 -18.72
CA MET A 147 -11.02 -3.38 -20.09
C MET A 147 -11.52 -4.68 -20.73
N LEU A 148 -11.61 -5.76 -19.97
CA LEU A 148 -11.94 -7.10 -20.45
C LEU A 148 -13.39 -7.49 -20.21
N GLY A 149 -14.19 -6.66 -19.52
CA GLY A 149 -15.57 -6.97 -19.16
C GLY A 149 -15.69 -8.13 -18.17
N LEU A 150 -14.72 -8.30 -17.26
CA LEU A 150 -14.70 -9.40 -16.30
C LEU A 150 -15.74 -9.21 -15.19
N SER A 151 -16.13 -10.33 -14.57
CA SER A 151 -17.09 -10.34 -13.48
C SER A 151 -16.54 -9.71 -12.19
N GLY A 152 -17.47 -9.34 -11.30
CA GLY A 152 -17.07 -8.91 -9.96
C GLY A 152 -16.36 -10.00 -9.16
N LYS A 153 -16.65 -11.29 -9.40
CA LYS A 153 -15.91 -12.39 -8.76
C LYS A 153 -14.46 -12.45 -9.21
N ASP A 154 -14.18 -12.19 -10.49
CA ASP A 154 -12.81 -12.11 -11.01
C ASP A 154 -12.07 -10.93 -10.37
N LEU A 155 -12.73 -9.76 -10.24
CA LEU A 155 -12.16 -8.61 -9.54
C LEU A 155 -11.80 -8.95 -8.09
N LEU A 156 -12.70 -9.62 -7.34
CA LEU A 156 -12.45 -10.02 -5.96
C LEU A 156 -11.28 -11.01 -5.85
N LEU A 157 -11.14 -11.93 -6.81
CA LEU A 157 -9.98 -12.83 -6.85
C LEU A 157 -8.68 -12.06 -7.09
N GLY A 158 -8.63 -11.16 -8.06
CA GLY A 158 -7.47 -10.31 -8.32
C GLY A 158 -7.09 -9.44 -7.10
N THR A 159 -8.11 -8.93 -6.39
CA THR A 159 -7.94 -8.19 -5.13
C THR A 159 -7.32 -9.08 -4.05
N ALA A 160 -7.87 -10.27 -3.81
CA ALA A 160 -7.36 -11.17 -2.78
C ALA A 160 -5.91 -11.62 -3.07
N ILE A 161 -5.56 -11.86 -4.34
CA ILE A 161 -4.18 -12.18 -4.76
C ILE A 161 -3.24 -11.00 -4.47
N ALA A 162 -3.66 -9.76 -4.75
CA ALA A 162 -2.87 -8.57 -4.46
C ALA A 162 -2.52 -8.48 -2.96
N TYR A 163 -3.53 -8.62 -2.09
CA TYR A 163 -3.34 -8.63 -0.64
C TYR A 163 -2.46 -9.81 -0.19
N GLU A 164 -2.74 -11.01 -0.68
CA GLU A 164 -2.01 -12.23 -0.28
C GLU A 164 -0.50 -12.10 -0.53
N ILE A 165 -0.12 -11.69 -1.73
CA ILE A 165 1.30 -11.63 -2.10
C ILE A 165 1.99 -10.42 -1.51
N GLU A 166 1.38 -9.23 -1.54
CA GLU A 166 1.97 -8.01 -0.98
C GLU A 166 2.29 -8.17 0.50
N MET A 167 1.32 -8.68 1.28
CA MET A 167 1.50 -8.88 2.71
C MET A 167 2.57 -9.93 3.03
N ARG A 168 2.69 -11.00 2.25
CA ARG A 168 3.75 -12.01 2.41
C ARG A 168 5.13 -11.45 2.09
N LEU A 169 5.24 -10.65 1.05
CA LEU A 169 6.49 -9.96 0.69
C LEU A 169 6.94 -9.00 1.78
N CYS A 170 6.03 -8.37 2.51
CA CYS A 170 6.35 -7.51 3.65
C CYS A 170 6.80 -8.26 4.90
N GLU A 171 6.58 -9.57 4.97
CA GLU A 171 7.05 -10.41 6.07
C GLU A 171 8.34 -11.16 5.75
N PHE A 172 8.59 -11.50 4.48
CA PHE A 172 9.67 -12.44 4.12
C PHE A 172 11.07 -11.82 4.18
N GLY A 173 11.20 -10.50 4.06
CA GLY A 173 12.46 -9.78 4.22
C GLY A 173 12.72 -9.44 5.70
N LEU A 174 13.86 -9.83 6.24
CA LEU A 174 14.18 -9.64 7.65
C LEU A 174 15.49 -8.84 7.83
N PRO A 175 15.47 -7.78 8.64
CA PRO A 175 14.39 -7.22 9.45
C PRO A 175 13.37 -6.39 8.66
N GLY A 176 13.53 -6.25 7.37
CA GLY A 176 12.75 -5.49 6.40
C GLY A 176 13.68 -4.75 5.44
N ILE A 177 13.30 -4.60 4.15
CA ILE A 177 14.15 -3.91 3.16
C ILE A 177 14.29 -2.42 3.47
N ARG A 178 13.36 -1.86 4.22
CA ARG A 178 13.40 -0.47 4.68
C ARG A 178 14.64 -0.20 5.54
N GLU A 179 15.06 -1.15 6.38
CA GLU A 179 16.25 -1.02 7.23
C GLU A 179 17.53 -0.95 6.40
N TYR A 180 17.48 -1.35 5.14
CA TYR A 180 18.58 -1.28 4.18
C TYR A 180 18.46 -0.07 3.24
N GLY A 181 17.57 0.89 3.53
CA GLY A 181 17.42 2.12 2.77
C GLY A 181 16.53 2.00 1.53
N TRP A 182 15.68 0.97 1.45
CA TRP A 182 14.75 0.76 0.35
C TRP A 182 13.30 0.98 0.77
N HIS A 183 12.47 1.44 -0.16
CA HIS A 183 11.02 1.57 0.05
C HIS A 183 10.30 0.26 -0.29
N HIS A 184 9.22 -0.07 0.44
CA HIS A 184 8.43 -1.29 0.23
C HIS A 184 7.83 -1.39 -1.19
N ALA A 185 7.62 -0.29 -1.91
CA ALA A 185 7.21 -0.30 -3.31
C ALA A 185 8.14 -1.16 -4.22
N THR A 186 9.38 -1.41 -3.78
CA THR A 186 10.26 -2.41 -4.40
C THR A 186 9.65 -3.81 -4.34
N LEU A 187 8.93 -4.16 -3.27
CA LEU A 187 8.23 -5.44 -3.11
C LEU A 187 6.90 -5.44 -3.86
N THR A 188 6.19 -4.32 -3.90
CA THR A 188 4.97 -4.12 -4.70
C THR A 188 5.19 -4.47 -6.17
N ALA A 189 6.41 -4.22 -6.70
CA ALA A 189 6.78 -4.57 -8.07
C ALA A 189 6.78 -6.09 -8.36
N PHE A 190 6.84 -6.93 -7.34
CA PHE A 190 6.71 -8.38 -7.46
C PHE A 190 5.26 -8.84 -7.31
N ALA A 191 4.44 -8.16 -6.50
CA ALA A 191 3.04 -8.52 -6.24
C ALA A 191 2.11 -8.08 -7.37
N ALA A 192 2.24 -6.86 -7.84
CA ALA A 192 1.33 -6.26 -8.82
C ALA A 192 1.21 -7.05 -10.14
N PRO A 193 2.31 -7.56 -10.75
CA PRO A 193 2.21 -8.33 -11.99
C PRO A 193 1.50 -9.67 -11.80
N ILE A 194 1.51 -10.26 -10.59
CA ILE A 194 0.83 -11.52 -10.28
C ILE A 194 -0.69 -11.31 -10.28
N ALA A 195 -1.15 -10.26 -9.59
CA ALA A 195 -2.58 -9.91 -9.58
C ALA A 195 -3.06 -9.54 -10.99
N ALA A 196 -2.32 -8.70 -11.72
CA ALA A 196 -2.64 -8.31 -13.10
C ALA A 196 -2.61 -9.51 -14.06
N GLY A 197 -1.62 -10.37 -13.93
CA GLY A 197 -1.48 -11.55 -14.77
C GLY A 197 -2.61 -12.55 -14.59
N ARG A 198 -3.15 -12.69 -13.36
CA ARG A 198 -4.34 -13.52 -13.13
C ARG A 198 -5.57 -12.94 -13.82
N MET A 199 -5.76 -11.62 -13.82
CA MET A 199 -6.86 -10.96 -14.56
C MET A 199 -6.77 -11.18 -16.07
N LEU A 200 -5.55 -11.21 -16.61
CA LEU A 200 -5.28 -11.49 -18.03
C LEU A 200 -5.30 -12.99 -18.38
N ASN A 201 -5.52 -13.87 -17.40
CA ASN A 201 -5.46 -15.31 -17.55
C ASN A 201 -4.13 -15.79 -18.21
N LEU A 202 -3.00 -15.24 -17.74
CA LEU A 202 -1.69 -15.60 -18.25
C LEU A 202 -1.38 -17.08 -18.00
N THR A 203 -0.61 -17.68 -18.94
CA THR A 203 0.02 -18.98 -18.67
C THR A 203 1.11 -18.82 -17.60
N VAL A 204 1.55 -19.93 -16.99
CA VAL A 204 2.64 -19.93 -16.01
C VAL A 204 3.90 -19.25 -16.58
N GLU A 205 4.28 -19.55 -17.83
CA GLU A 205 5.44 -18.94 -18.48
C GLU A 205 5.28 -17.42 -18.66
N GLN A 206 4.10 -16.98 -19.07
CA GLN A 206 3.82 -15.56 -19.20
C GLN A 206 3.82 -14.86 -17.84
N MET A 207 3.29 -15.49 -16.79
CA MET A 207 3.28 -14.95 -15.42
C MET A 207 4.72 -14.82 -14.89
N VAL A 208 5.57 -15.81 -15.08
CA VAL A 208 7.01 -15.75 -14.74
C VAL A 208 7.69 -14.57 -15.43
N ASN A 209 7.44 -14.40 -16.74
CA ASN A 209 7.97 -13.26 -17.48
C ASN A 209 7.44 -11.92 -16.92
N ALA A 210 6.15 -11.82 -16.60
CA ALA A 210 5.55 -10.60 -16.05
C ALA A 210 6.20 -10.18 -14.73
N ILE A 211 6.43 -11.14 -13.81
CA ILE A 211 7.14 -10.91 -12.55
C ILE A 211 8.56 -10.38 -12.83
N GLY A 212 9.30 -11.05 -13.69
CA GLY A 212 10.67 -10.66 -14.03
C GLY A 212 10.76 -9.27 -14.66
N ILE A 213 9.87 -8.94 -15.61
CA ILE A 213 9.85 -7.62 -16.28
C ILE A 213 9.54 -6.51 -15.26
N SER A 214 8.52 -6.70 -14.42
CA SER A 214 8.09 -5.71 -13.44
C SER A 214 9.18 -5.43 -12.40
N ALA A 215 9.70 -6.48 -11.77
CA ALA A 215 10.70 -6.35 -10.73
C ALA A 215 12.03 -5.80 -11.25
N ALA A 216 12.44 -6.12 -12.47
CA ALA A 216 13.67 -5.58 -13.07
C ALA A 216 13.62 -4.06 -13.34
N ARG A 217 12.45 -3.45 -13.32
CA ARG A 217 12.23 -2.02 -13.67
C ARG A 217 11.92 -1.12 -12.47
N THR A 218 11.63 -1.71 -11.30
CA THR A 218 11.06 -0.95 -10.17
C THR A 218 11.80 -1.23 -8.88
N PHE A 219 12.79 -0.40 -8.58
CA PHE A 219 13.51 -0.38 -7.32
C PHE A 219 13.40 1.02 -6.72
N SER A 220 12.73 1.15 -5.59
CA SER A 220 12.44 2.44 -4.97
C SER A 220 13.30 2.67 -3.73
N PRO A 221 14.18 3.69 -3.72
CA PRO A 221 14.99 4.02 -2.55
C PRO A 221 14.14 4.60 -1.43
N GLY A 222 14.57 4.41 -0.17
CA GLY A 222 13.92 4.92 1.03
C GLY A 222 13.81 6.45 1.09
N ALA A 223 14.58 7.17 0.27
CA ALA A 223 14.50 8.64 0.14
C ALA A 223 13.08 9.16 -0.17
N VAL A 224 12.20 8.31 -0.72
CA VAL A 224 10.78 8.64 -0.99
C VAL A 224 10.03 9.01 0.30
N THR A 225 10.40 8.40 1.42
CA THR A 225 9.75 8.62 2.73
C THR A 225 10.70 9.11 3.81
N ALA A 226 11.95 9.45 3.46
CA ALA A 226 12.94 9.98 4.37
C ALA A 226 13.11 11.50 4.19
N GLY A 227 13.27 12.24 5.27
CA GLY A 227 13.45 13.70 5.25
C GLY A 227 12.16 14.46 4.90
N LYS A 228 12.28 15.49 4.06
CA LYS A 228 11.12 16.25 3.58
C LYS A 228 10.35 15.42 2.56
N LEU A 229 9.08 15.16 2.86
CA LEU A 229 8.20 14.40 1.98
C LEU A 229 7.78 15.23 0.76
N THR A 230 7.56 14.54 -0.35
CA THR A 230 7.12 15.12 -1.63
C THR A 230 5.93 14.32 -2.17
N ASN A 231 5.32 14.77 -3.27
CA ASN A 231 4.24 14.05 -3.95
C ASN A 231 4.61 12.61 -4.34
N MET A 232 5.92 12.31 -4.45
CA MET A 232 6.40 10.94 -4.72
C MET A 232 5.99 9.93 -3.64
N LYS A 233 5.79 10.35 -2.38
CA LYS A 233 5.28 9.49 -1.30
C LYS A 233 3.93 8.86 -1.66
N ASN A 234 3.05 9.61 -2.33
CA ASN A 234 1.71 9.17 -2.70
C ASN A 234 1.66 8.39 -4.03
N THR A 235 2.75 8.40 -4.80
CA THR A 235 2.79 7.81 -6.16
C THR A 235 3.73 6.63 -6.31
N VAL A 236 4.62 6.38 -5.35
CA VAL A 236 5.65 5.34 -5.49
C VAL A 236 5.05 3.93 -5.65
N ASP A 237 4.07 3.55 -4.83
CA ASP A 237 3.38 2.26 -4.94
C ASP A 237 2.46 2.22 -6.17
N PRO A 238 1.63 3.26 -6.46
CA PRO A 238 0.92 3.35 -7.74
C PRO A 238 1.82 3.20 -8.99
N TRP A 239 3.06 3.73 -8.96
CA TRP A 239 4.04 3.50 -10.04
C TRP A 239 4.45 2.03 -10.16
N ALA A 240 4.69 1.34 -9.05
CA ALA A 240 5.01 -0.08 -9.05
C ALA A 240 3.83 -0.90 -9.62
N THR A 241 2.60 -0.56 -9.25
CA THR A 241 1.39 -1.21 -9.79
C THR A 241 1.22 -0.94 -11.29
N ARG A 242 1.41 0.28 -11.74
CA ARG A 242 1.43 0.64 -13.16
C ARG A 242 2.39 -0.25 -13.94
N MET A 243 3.61 -0.40 -13.43
CA MET A 243 4.64 -1.25 -14.04
C MET A 243 4.24 -2.73 -14.04
N GLY A 244 3.58 -3.20 -12.97
CA GLY A 244 3.06 -4.57 -12.89
C GLY A 244 2.00 -4.86 -13.96
N VAL A 245 1.04 -3.94 -14.16
CA VAL A 245 0.01 -4.05 -15.21
C VAL A 245 0.63 -4.04 -16.61
N GLU A 246 1.55 -3.09 -16.88
CA GLU A 246 2.24 -3.03 -18.16
C GLU A 246 3.06 -4.30 -18.43
N SER A 247 3.75 -4.81 -17.41
CA SER A 247 4.58 -6.02 -17.52
C SER A 247 3.73 -7.25 -17.82
N ALA A 248 2.56 -7.38 -17.21
CA ALA A 248 1.62 -8.47 -17.50
C ALA A 248 1.10 -8.40 -18.95
N LEU A 249 0.77 -7.20 -19.44
CA LEU A 249 0.36 -6.98 -20.83
C LEU A 249 1.48 -7.25 -21.83
N LEU A 250 2.73 -6.92 -21.52
CA LEU A 250 3.90 -7.24 -22.35
C LEU A 250 4.15 -8.75 -22.39
N ALA A 251 4.11 -9.41 -21.24
CA ALA A 251 4.29 -10.85 -21.14
C ALA A 251 3.20 -11.63 -21.89
N GLN A 252 1.94 -11.16 -21.85
CA GLN A 252 0.84 -11.72 -22.64
C GLN A 252 1.16 -11.73 -24.13
N ARG A 253 1.91 -10.74 -24.62
CA ARG A 253 2.35 -10.62 -26.03
C ARG A 253 3.65 -11.34 -26.34
N GLY A 254 4.22 -12.08 -25.39
CA GLY A 254 5.43 -12.86 -25.55
C GLY A 254 6.74 -12.14 -25.26
N TYR A 255 6.67 -10.94 -24.62
CA TYR A 255 7.90 -10.29 -24.15
C TYR A 255 8.44 -11.07 -22.94
N SER A 256 9.75 -11.39 -22.97
CA SER A 256 10.39 -12.20 -21.93
C SER A 256 11.02 -11.36 -20.83
N GLY A 257 10.99 -11.87 -19.61
CA GLY A 257 11.63 -11.31 -18.42
C GLY A 257 12.51 -12.33 -17.70
N PRO A 258 13.39 -11.91 -16.78
CA PRO A 258 14.28 -12.81 -16.07
C PRO A 258 13.50 -13.67 -15.06
N GLU A 259 13.49 -15.00 -15.26
CA GLU A 259 12.83 -15.96 -14.36
C GLU A 259 13.43 -15.91 -12.93
N HIS A 260 14.75 -15.72 -12.86
CA HIS A 260 15.52 -15.79 -11.61
C HIS A 260 15.61 -14.44 -10.88
N ILE A 261 14.58 -13.60 -10.97
CA ILE A 261 14.59 -12.24 -10.42
C ILE A 261 14.65 -12.21 -8.88
N PHE A 262 14.17 -13.26 -8.19
CA PHE A 262 14.30 -13.40 -6.73
C PHE A 262 15.65 -14.01 -6.32
N ASP A 263 15.92 -15.22 -6.81
CA ASP A 263 16.88 -16.18 -6.30
C ASP A 263 18.08 -16.43 -7.24
N GLY A 264 18.17 -15.69 -8.34
CA GLY A 264 19.27 -15.76 -9.27
C GLY A 264 20.55 -15.11 -8.74
N LYS A 265 21.65 -15.32 -9.48
CA LYS A 265 22.99 -14.79 -9.15
C LYS A 265 23.01 -13.28 -8.88
N GLU A 266 22.17 -12.53 -9.56
CA GLU A 266 22.02 -11.06 -9.47
C GLU A 266 20.54 -10.69 -9.22
N GLY A 267 19.76 -11.59 -8.62
CA GLY A 267 18.39 -11.37 -8.22
C GLY A 267 18.28 -10.63 -6.90
N LEU A 268 17.04 -10.45 -6.41
CA LEU A 268 16.72 -9.70 -5.20
C LEU A 268 17.61 -10.11 -4.00
N PHE A 269 17.74 -11.40 -3.74
CA PHE A 269 18.51 -11.89 -2.58
C PHE A 269 20.00 -11.55 -2.69
N ALA A 270 20.57 -11.69 -3.89
CA ALA A 270 21.97 -11.36 -4.13
C ALA A 270 22.24 -9.86 -3.96
N VAL A 271 21.37 -9.00 -4.51
CA VAL A 271 21.49 -7.53 -4.38
C VAL A 271 21.48 -7.12 -2.91
N PHE A 272 20.55 -7.63 -2.11
CA PHE A 272 20.44 -7.27 -0.70
C PHE A 272 21.49 -7.95 0.20
N SER A 273 22.10 -9.07 -0.23
CA SER A 273 23.15 -9.75 0.55
C SER A 273 24.42 -8.91 0.75
N HIS A 274 24.62 -7.91 -0.10
CA HIS A 274 25.77 -6.99 -0.02
C HIS A 274 25.52 -5.76 0.85
N VAL A 275 24.27 -5.57 1.31
CA VAL A 275 23.88 -4.44 2.17
C VAL A 275 23.78 -4.92 3.61
N GLN A 276 24.27 -4.12 4.57
CA GLN A 276 24.28 -4.49 5.99
C GLN A 276 23.49 -3.46 6.81
N TYR A 277 22.70 -3.98 7.76
CA TYR A 277 22.07 -3.19 8.80
C TYR A 277 22.56 -3.70 10.17
N LYS A 278 23.15 -2.81 10.96
CA LYS A 278 23.78 -3.14 12.26
C LYS A 278 24.79 -4.31 12.17
N GLY A 279 25.50 -4.41 11.04
CA GLY A 279 26.50 -5.45 10.79
C GLY A 279 25.96 -6.78 10.26
N GLU A 280 24.63 -6.91 10.06
CA GLU A 280 23.97 -8.12 9.55
C GLU A 280 23.45 -7.90 8.13
N PRO A 281 23.64 -8.87 7.22
CA PRO A 281 23.06 -8.82 5.87
C PRO A 281 21.54 -9.06 5.93
N ALA A 282 20.84 -8.62 4.88
CA ALA A 282 19.44 -8.94 4.69
C ALA A 282 19.24 -10.46 4.58
N ARG A 283 18.18 -10.96 5.20
CA ARG A 283 17.73 -12.36 5.10
C ARG A 283 16.33 -12.40 4.53
N PHE A 284 16.06 -13.40 3.73
CA PHE A 284 14.75 -13.63 3.14
C PHE A 284 14.23 -15.00 3.55
N ASP A 285 13.13 -15.01 4.28
CA ASP A 285 12.46 -16.26 4.69
C ASP A 285 11.47 -16.68 3.59
N VAL A 286 11.94 -17.57 2.73
CA VAL A 286 11.15 -18.10 1.61
C VAL A 286 9.89 -18.84 2.10
N ASN A 287 9.93 -19.44 3.30
CA ASN A 287 8.77 -20.12 3.87
C ASN A 287 7.65 -19.13 4.19
N MET A 288 7.98 -17.92 4.70
CA MET A 288 6.97 -16.87 4.90
C MET A 288 6.26 -16.50 3.60
N LEU A 289 6.95 -16.54 2.47
CA LEU A 289 6.35 -16.27 1.18
C LEU A 289 5.49 -17.42 0.65
N LEU A 290 5.93 -18.67 0.82
CA LEU A 290 5.35 -19.82 0.14
C LEU A 290 4.45 -20.72 1.00
N ASP A 291 4.69 -20.79 2.33
CA ASP A 291 3.96 -21.71 3.19
C ASP A 291 2.49 -21.35 3.30
N ALA A 292 1.64 -22.38 3.22
CA ALA A 292 0.19 -22.24 3.34
C ALA A 292 -0.43 -21.19 2.41
N LEU A 293 0.08 -21.05 1.18
CA LEU A 293 -0.59 -20.28 0.13
C LEU A 293 -2.03 -20.82 -0.05
N PRO A 294 -3.06 -19.96 -0.04
CA PRO A 294 -4.44 -20.41 -0.13
C PRO A 294 -4.75 -21.01 -1.51
N THR A 295 -5.32 -22.21 -1.54
CA THR A 295 -5.67 -22.95 -2.76
C THR A 295 -7.15 -23.25 -2.87
N SER A 296 -7.92 -22.98 -1.83
CA SER A 296 -9.36 -23.25 -1.78
C SER A 296 -10.09 -22.33 -0.81
N SER A 297 -11.41 -22.34 -0.87
CA SER A 297 -12.29 -21.57 0.03
C SER A 297 -12.20 -21.97 1.51
N LYS A 298 -11.47 -23.01 1.86
CA LYS A 298 -11.22 -23.43 3.24
C LYS A 298 -9.95 -22.84 3.82
N CYS A 299 -9.11 -22.24 2.99
CA CYS A 299 -7.84 -21.65 3.42
C CYS A 299 -8.06 -20.25 4.02
N HIS A 300 -7.15 -19.86 4.89
CA HIS A 300 -7.05 -18.49 5.37
C HIS A 300 -6.43 -17.61 4.27
N TRP A 301 -7.01 -16.45 4.01
CA TRP A 301 -6.50 -15.43 3.11
C TRP A 301 -5.98 -14.26 3.93
N ARG A 302 -4.79 -13.78 3.63
CA ARG A 302 -4.13 -12.70 4.39
C ARG A 302 -4.87 -11.36 4.39
N ILE A 303 -5.75 -11.12 3.45
CA ILE A 303 -6.61 -9.94 3.48
C ILE A 303 -7.39 -9.81 4.80
N LEU A 304 -7.65 -10.93 5.49
CA LEU A 304 -8.29 -10.95 6.80
C LEU A 304 -7.41 -10.39 7.93
N ASP A 305 -6.10 -10.31 7.69
CA ASP A 305 -5.10 -9.82 8.64
C ASP A 305 -4.68 -8.37 8.35
N CYS A 306 -5.28 -7.73 7.35
CA CYS A 306 -5.00 -6.35 7.00
C CYS A 306 -5.88 -5.37 7.79
N GLY A 307 -5.32 -4.23 8.18
CA GLY A 307 -6.03 -3.16 8.86
C GLY A 307 -6.54 -2.08 7.92
N MET A 308 -7.54 -1.31 8.37
CA MET A 308 -8.03 -0.08 7.73
C MET A 308 -7.71 1.11 8.61
N LYS A 309 -7.22 2.19 8.03
CA LYS A 309 -6.94 3.41 8.79
C LYS A 309 -8.22 4.13 9.20
N SER A 310 -8.33 4.43 10.49
CA SER A 310 -9.41 5.25 11.07
C SER A 310 -9.10 6.76 11.07
N PHE A 311 -7.85 7.14 10.79
CA PHE A 311 -7.38 8.51 10.63
C PHE A 311 -6.52 8.66 9.38
N PRO A 312 -6.53 9.81 8.68
CA PRO A 312 -5.70 10.08 7.49
C PRO A 312 -4.28 10.48 7.90
N VAL A 313 -3.56 9.57 8.53
CA VAL A 313 -2.23 9.81 9.12
C VAL A 313 -1.31 8.60 8.95
N GLU A 314 -0.04 8.80 9.23
CA GLU A 314 0.95 7.73 9.32
C GLU A 314 0.52 6.66 10.33
N ALA A 315 0.82 5.38 10.05
CA ALA A 315 0.30 4.22 10.76
C ALA A 315 0.56 4.24 12.27
N LEU A 316 1.76 4.64 12.71
CA LEU A 316 2.14 4.69 14.12
C LEU A 316 1.45 5.82 14.90
N SER A 317 0.71 6.71 14.23
CA SER A 317 -0.09 7.77 14.85
C SER A 317 -1.47 7.31 15.32
N HIS A 318 -1.96 6.14 14.88
CA HIS A 318 -3.33 5.67 15.17
C HIS A 318 -3.55 5.37 16.66
N ALA A 319 -2.64 4.61 17.28
CA ALA A 319 -2.75 4.30 18.72
C ALA A 319 -2.63 5.56 19.59
N PRO A 320 -1.67 6.48 19.35
CA PRO A 320 -1.60 7.76 20.05
C PRO A 320 -2.88 8.60 19.94
N LEU A 321 -3.41 8.78 18.71
CA LEU A 321 -4.65 9.55 18.52
C LEU A 321 -5.85 8.92 19.22
N THR A 322 -5.99 7.59 19.12
CA THR A 322 -7.03 6.85 19.83
C THR A 322 -6.93 7.04 21.34
N ALA A 323 -5.70 6.96 21.90
CA ALA A 323 -5.46 7.18 23.32
C ALA A 323 -5.79 8.62 23.75
N MET A 324 -5.38 9.60 22.94
CA MET A 324 -5.65 11.02 23.18
C MET A 324 -7.16 11.32 23.19
N PHE A 325 -7.92 10.82 22.21
CA PHE A 325 -9.37 11.03 22.16
C PHE A 325 -10.08 10.38 23.36
N LYS A 326 -9.65 9.18 23.77
CA LYS A 326 -10.19 8.53 24.99
C LYS A 326 -9.87 9.34 26.25
N ALA A 327 -8.62 9.77 26.44
CA ALA A 327 -8.22 10.59 27.59
C ALA A 327 -8.97 11.94 27.64
N ARG A 328 -9.15 12.58 26.47
CA ARG A 328 -9.94 13.81 26.34
C ARG A 328 -11.39 13.60 26.74
N ALA A 329 -12.03 12.50 26.31
CA ALA A 329 -13.41 12.17 26.62
C ALA A 329 -13.60 11.83 28.11
N GLU A 330 -12.72 11.02 28.71
CA GLU A 330 -12.76 10.67 30.13
C GLU A 330 -12.74 11.90 31.04
N GLY A 331 -11.96 12.92 30.64
CA GLY A 331 -11.80 14.14 31.42
C GLY A 331 -12.72 15.28 31.03
N ASN A 332 -13.48 15.15 29.96
CA ASN A 332 -14.13 16.27 29.27
C ASN A 332 -13.16 17.45 29.11
N VAL A 333 -11.94 17.13 28.62
CA VAL A 333 -10.80 18.06 28.59
C VAL A 333 -10.99 19.13 27.52
N HIS A 334 -10.90 20.38 27.94
CA HIS A 334 -10.82 21.54 27.05
C HIS A 334 -9.35 21.90 26.80
N VAL A 335 -8.98 22.20 25.54
CA VAL A 335 -7.60 22.51 25.16
C VAL A 335 -6.99 23.66 25.96
N ASN A 336 -7.80 24.65 26.33
CA ASN A 336 -7.36 25.79 27.12
C ASN A 336 -6.90 25.46 28.55
N ASP A 337 -7.26 24.29 29.07
CA ASP A 337 -6.87 23.83 30.41
C ASP A 337 -5.60 22.97 30.37
N VAL A 338 -5.11 22.59 29.18
CA VAL A 338 -3.97 21.72 29.01
C VAL A 338 -2.65 22.48 29.21
N THR A 339 -1.69 21.81 29.85
CA THR A 339 -0.30 22.31 30.00
C THR A 339 0.71 21.37 29.37
N GLU A 340 0.40 20.07 29.24
CA GLU A 340 1.28 19.09 28.59
C GLU A 340 0.45 17.94 28.01
N ILE A 341 0.89 17.41 26.87
CA ILE A 341 0.40 16.17 26.26
C ILE A 341 1.63 15.27 26.06
N LYS A 342 1.88 14.37 27.02
CA LYS A 342 2.97 13.38 26.89
C LYS A 342 2.48 12.18 26.09
N VAL A 343 3.22 11.84 25.04
CA VAL A 343 2.93 10.74 24.13
C VAL A 343 4.08 9.74 24.17
N GLU A 344 3.86 8.61 24.84
CA GLU A 344 4.82 7.51 24.92
C GLU A 344 4.53 6.51 23.80
N VAL A 345 5.54 6.20 22.99
CA VAL A 345 5.44 5.33 21.80
C VAL A 345 6.70 4.46 21.66
N ILE A 346 6.73 3.58 20.66
CA ILE A 346 7.96 2.85 20.30
C ILE A 346 9.04 3.81 19.78
N ALA A 347 10.31 3.45 19.91
CA ALA A 347 11.44 4.31 19.53
C ALA A 347 11.36 4.78 18.07
N ARG A 348 10.98 3.89 17.15
CA ARG A 348 10.77 4.22 15.74
C ARG A 348 9.69 5.28 15.53
N ALA A 349 8.57 5.21 16.25
CA ALA A 349 7.51 6.22 16.15
C ALA A 349 7.98 7.58 16.70
N ALA A 350 8.73 7.58 17.79
CA ALA A 350 9.29 8.81 18.35
C ALA A 350 10.26 9.48 17.37
N ASP A 351 11.10 8.70 16.69
CA ASP A 351 12.04 9.18 15.67
C ASP A 351 11.33 9.74 14.43
N ILE A 352 10.41 8.98 13.84
CA ILE A 352 9.74 9.35 12.57
C ILE A 352 8.74 10.49 12.75
N LEU A 353 7.99 10.50 13.86
CA LEU A 353 6.81 11.35 14.05
C LEU A 353 7.00 12.48 15.07
N GLY A 354 8.06 12.40 15.89
CA GLY A 354 8.38 13.36 16.95
C GLY A 354 9.66 14.16 16.71
N ASP A 355 10.31 14.02 15.56
CA ASP A 355 11.48 14.79 15.12
C ASP A 355 11.19 16.31 15.21
N PRO A 356 12.18 17.18 15.53
CA PRO A 356 12.02 18.64 15.60
C PRO A 356 11.28 19.27 14.41
N HIS A 357 11.50 18.77 13.18
CA HIS A 357 10.76 19.26 11.99
C HIS A 357 9.26 19.03 12.07
N LYS A 358 8.80 18.03 12.81
CA LYS A 358 7.39 17.67 12.95
C LYS A 358 6.60 18.68 13.79
N TYR A 359 7.28 19.53 14.56
CA TYR A 359 6.65 20.60 15.34
C TYR A 359 6.29 21.83 14.49
N ARG A 360 6.75 21.88 13.24
CA ARG A 360 6.48 23.01 12.32
C ARG A 360 6.26 22.48 10.90
N PRO A 361 5.21 21.65 10.69
CA PRO A 361 4.95 21.13 9.36
C PRO A 361 4.59 22.28 8.41
N ASP A 362 5.12 22.21 7.18
CA ASP A 362 4.92 23.20 6.12
C ASP A 362 4.18 22.63 4.90
N SER A 363 3.73 21.37 4.99
CA SER A 363 3.00 20.69 3.95
C SER A 363 2.07 19.63 4.56
N LYS A 364 1.06 19.20 3.80
CA LYS A 364 0.14 18.14 4.19
C LYS A 364 0.91 16.86 4.50
N GLU A 365 1.87 16.48 3.66
CA GLU A 365 2.66 15.23 3.79
C GLU A 365 3.53 15.24 5.05
N THR A 366 4.01 16.40 5.48
CA THR A 366 4.72 16.53 6.76
C THR A 366 3.75 16.53 7.93
N ALA A 367 2.59 17.15 7.80
CA ALA A 367 1.58 17.25 8.86
C ALA A 367 0.96 15.89 9.20
N ASP A 368 0.61 15.07 8.20
CA ASP A 368 0.04 13.73 8.41
C ASP A 368 1.06 12.71 8.98
N HIS A 369 2.34 13.08 8.99
CA HIS A 369 3.46 12.37 9.62
C HIS A 369 3.99 13.12 10.86
N SER A 370 3.19 13.97 11.49
CA SER A 370 3.57 14.76 12.68
C SER A 370 2.66 14.43 13.85
N LEU A 371 3.17 13.72 14.86
CA LEU A 371 2.42 13.53 16.12
C LEU A 371 2.11 14.87 16.80
N PRO A 372 3.05 15.81 16.96
CA PRO A 372 2.74 17.11 17.55
C PRO A 372 1.58 17.83 16.86
N TYR A 373 1.57 17.84 15.53
CA TYR A 373 0.49 18.47 14.76
C TYR A 373 -0.83 17.72 14.93
N CYS A 374 -0.83 16.39 14.75
CA CYS A 374 -2.03 15.56 14.84
C CYS A 374 -2.67 15.64 16.24
N MET A 375 -1.86 15.65 17.29
CA MET A 375 -2.33 15.84 18.68
C MET A 375 -2.93 17.22 18.86
N ALA A 376 -2.26 18.27 18.40
CA ALA A 376 -2.74 19.66 18.53
C ALA A 376 -4.05 19.86 17.78
N ALA A 377 -4.13 19.47 16.51
CA ALA A 377 -5.33 19.58 15.71
C ALA A 377 -6.50 18.77 16.32
N GLY A 378 -6.23 17.52 16.73
CA GLY A 378 -7.23 16.65 17.39
C GLY A 378 -7.72 17.21 18.72
N MET A 379 -6.86 17.83 19.54
CA MET A 379 -7.24 18.47 20.78
C MET A 379 -8.12 19.70 20.56
N VAL A 380 -7.83 20.51 19.55
CA VAL A 380 -8.61 21.73 19.23
C VAL A 380 -9.93 21.36 18.57
N ASP A 381 -9.88 20.59 17.49
CA ASP A 381 -11.03 20.36 16.61
C ASP A 381 -11.93 19.19 17.09
N GLY A 382 -11.42 18.34 17.97
CA GLY A 382 -12.14 17.15 18.45
C GLY A 382 -12.18 16.01 17.45
N MET A 383 -11.47 16.13 16.33
CA MET A 383 -11.41 15.16 15.26
C MET A 383 -10.09 15.29 14.48
N VAL A 384 -9.71 14.22 13.78
CA VAL A 384 -8.63 14.21 12.80
C VAL A 384 -9.17 13.55 11.53
N THR A 385 -9.49 14.38 10.55
CA THR A 385 -10.05 14.02 9.25
C THR A 385 -9.23 14.71 8.14
N PRO A 386 -9.47 14.48 6.85
CA PRO A 386 -8.78 15.22 5.80
C PRO A 386 -8.91 16.76 5.90
N LEU A 387 -9.92 17.26 6.58
CA LEU A 387 -10.10 18.71 6.79
C LEU A 387 -8.97 19.33 7.62
N GLN A 388 -8.40 18.57 8.56
CA GLN A 388 -7.27 19.01 9.38
C GLN A 388 -5.97 19.14 8.58
N PHE A 389 -5.90 18.56 7.37
CA PHE A 389 -4.70 18.55 6.52
C PHE A 389 -4.81 19.49 5.30
N LYS A 390 -5.83 20.37 5.26
CA LYS A 390 -5.87 21.45 4.30
C LYS A 390 -4.78 22.49 4.61
N GLU A 391 -4.23 23.13 3.58
CA GLU A 391 -3.11 24.06 3.70
C GLU A 391 -3.38 25.14 4.74
N GLU A 392 -4.56 25.78 4.70
CA GLU A 392 -4.94 26.83 5.64
C GLU A 392 -4.94 26.36 7.11
N ARG A 393 -5.25 25.07 7.36
CA ARG A 393 -5.23 24.50 8.72
C ARG A 393 -3.82 24.07 9.14
N VAL A 394 -3.04 23.53 8.22
CA VAL A 394 -1.63 23.16 8.49
C VAL A 394 -0.82 24.41 8.84
N MET A 395 -1.06 25.50 8.15
CA MET A 395 -0.37 26.78 8.34
C MET A 395 -0.95 27.66 9.47
N ASP A 396 -1.96 27.16 10.20
CA ASP A 396 -2.60 27.91 11.28
C ASP A 396 -1.68 28.04 12.50
N LYS A 397 -1.18 29.27 12.71
CA LYS A 397 -0.27 29.59 13.81
C LYS A 397 -0.89 29.41 15.19
N ALA A 398 -2.23 29.33 15.31
CA ALA A 398 -2.91 29.08 16.58
C ALA A 398 -2.63 27.67 17.13
N LEU A 399 -2.21 26.72 16.28
CA LEU A 399 -1.81 25.38 16.71
C LEU A 399 -0.41 25.32 17.32
N ILE A 400 0.45 26.30 17.04
CA ILE A 400 1.86 26.31 17.49
C ILE A 400 2.01 26.14 19.01
N PRO A 401 1.32 26.94 19.84
CA PRO A 401 1.44 26.80 21.30
C PRO A 401 1.01 25.40 21.79
N ILE A 402 0.05 24.77 21.12
CA ILE A 402 -0.47 23.46 21.50
C ILE A 402 0.50 22.35 21.05
N MET A 403 1.09 22.49 19.84
CA MET A 403 2.18 21.58 19.40
C MET A 403 3.38 21.61 20.36
N ASP A 404 3.72 22.79 20.90
CA ASP A 404 4.82 22.93 21.86
C ASP A 404 4.54 22.26 23.21
N MET A 405 3.26 21.99 23.57
CA MET A 405 2.87 21.23 24.74
C MET A 405 3.01 19.71 24.53
N VAL A 406 3.10 19.24 23.29
CA VAL A 406 3.22 17.81 22.98
C VAL A 406 4.65 17.35 23.19
N LYS A 407 4.84 16.25 23.92
CA LYS A 407 6.13 15.62 24.15
C LYS A 407 6.09 14.15 23.72
N VAL A 408 6.70 13.87 22.59
CA VAL A 408 6.81 12.52 22.04
C VAL A 408 8.08 11.90 22.63
N VAL A 409 7.94 10.76 23.31
CA VAL A 409 9.05 10.07 23.98
C VAL A 409 9.01 8.58 23.69
N PRO A 410 10.18 7.95 23.49
CA PRO A 410 10.25 6.50 23.37
C PRO A 410 9.97 5.81 24.70
N ASN A 411 9.40 4.59 24.63
CA ASN A 411 9.14 3.74 25.80
C ASN A 411 9.67 2.33 25.56
N ASP A 412 10.64 1.90 26.36
CA ASP A 412 11.32 0.60 26.22
C ASP A 412 10.40 -0.61 26.47
N GLU A 413 9.32 -0.44 27.26
CA GLU A 413 8.31 -1.48 27.43
C GLU A 413 7.57 -1.72 26.12
N PHE A 414 7.25 -0.64 25.40
CA PHE A 414 6.52 -0.72 24.12
C PHE A 414 7.39 -1.28 23.02
N GLU A 415 8.67 -0.96 23.00
CA GLU A 415 9.63 -1.49 22.03
C GLU A 415 9.69 -3.03 22.05
N LYS A 416 9.57 -3.65 23.25
CA LYS A 416 9.54 -5.12 23.40
C LYS A 416 8.29 -5.77 22.84
N LEU A 417 7.22 -5.01 22.64
CA LEU A 417 5.94 -5.51 22.09
C LEU A 417 5.86 -5.37 20.58
N PHE A 418 6.72 -4.54 19.98
CA PHE A 418 6.81 -4.36 18.53
C PHE A 418 7.48 -5.57 17.86
N PRO A 419 7.07 -6.05 16.68
CA PRO A 419 6.00 -5.49 15.83
C PRO A 419 4.59 -6.05 16.13
N LYS A 420 4.45 -6.98 17.08
CA LYS A 420 3.16 -7.62 17.38
C LYS A 420 2.10 -6.61 17.84
N PHE A 421 2.51 -5.60 18.60
CA PHE A 421 1.69 -4.46 19.01
C PHE A 421 2.43 -3.18 18.70
N GLN A 422 1.69 -2.10 18.52
CA GLN A 422 2.20 -0.74 18.35
C GLN A 422 1.59 0.15 19.43
N PRO A 423 1.91 -0.09 20.71
CA PRO A 423 1.24 0.54 21.82
C PRO A 423 1.61 2.02 21.94
N SER A 424 0.67 2.78 22.48
CA SER A 424 0.90 4.15 22.91
C SER A 424 0.23 4.41 24.25
N ARG A 425 0.83 5.31 25.03
CA ARG A 425 0.25 5.89 26.23
C ARG A 425 0.24 7.40 26.10
N VAL A 426 -0.94 8.01 26.23
CA VAL A 426 -1.09 9.46 26.22
C VAL A 426 -1.52 9.93 27.61
N THR A 427 -0.75 10.88 28.16
CA THR A 427 -1.07 11.56 29.42
C THR A 427 -1.30 13.02 29.14
N ILE A 428 -2.53 13.51 29.42
CA ILE A 428 -2.92 14.92 29.33
C ILE A 428 -2.86 15.51 30.73
N THR A 429 -2.00 16.52 30.94
CA THR A 429 -1.86 17.24 32.21
C THR A 429 -2.57 18.60 32.12
N LEU A 430 -3.41 18.89 33.08
CA LEU A 430 -4.15 20.15 33.16
C LEU A 430 -3.46 21.18 34.07
N LYS A 431 -3.84 22.47 33.93
CA LYS A 431 -3.36 23.60 34.76
C LYS A 431 -3.55 23.38 36.26
N ASN A 432 -4.56 22.64 36.66
CA ASN A 432 -4.84 22.30 38.06
C ASN A 432 -4.04 21.09 38.56
N GLY A 433 -3.14 20.55 37.77
CA GLY A 433 -2.32 19.37 38.09
C GLY A 433 -3.01 18.02 37.87
N LYS A 434 -4.31 17.99 37.51
CA LYS A 434 -5.01 16.73 37.21
C LYS A 434 -4.47 16.12 35.90
N GLN A 435 -4.39 14.79 35.90
CA GLN A 435 -3.92 14.04 34.74
C GLN A 435 -4.96 13.01 34.25
N TYR A 436 -5.05 12.82 32.95
CA TYR A 436 -5.82 11.77 32.30
C TYR A 436 -4.85 10.95 31.46
N CYS A 437 -4.75 9.65 31.75
CA CYS A 437 -3.75 8.77 31.18
C CYS A 437 -4.43 7.53 30.58
N VAL A 438 -4.29 7.34 29.27
CA VAL A 438 -4.86 6.20 28.55
C VAL A 438 -3.76 5.49 27.76
N ARG A 439 -3.74 4.15 27.86
CA ARG A 439 -2.93 3.26 27.03
C ARG A 439 -3.82 2.59 25.98
N VAL A 440 -3.33 2.51 24.76
CA VAL A 440 -3.94 1.78 23.63
C VAL A 440 -2.88 0.88 23.02
N ASP A 441 -3.12 -0.42 23.01
CA ASP A 441 -2.24 -1.42 22.40
C ASP A 441 -2.71 -1.80 21.00
N VAL A 442 -4.02 -1.71 20.75
CA VAL A 442 -4.67 -2.04 19.47
C VAL A 442 -5.59 -0.88 19.09
N PRO A 443 -5.25 -0.07 18.08
CA PRO A 443 -6.11 1.01 17.62
C PRO A 443 -7.31 0.47 16.82
N LYS A 444 -8.37 1.27 16.69
CA LYS A 444 -9.49 0.97 15.80
C LYS A 444 -9.03 0.87 14.36
N GLY A 445 -9.51 -0.16 13.65
CA GLY A 445 -9.10 -0.48 12.28
C GLY A 445 -8.00 -1.54 12.18
N ASP A 446 -7.32 -1.87 13.28
CA ASP A 446 -6.46 -3.07 13.35
C ASP A 446 -7.33 -4.33 13.17
N PRO A 447 -6.82 -5.42 12.57
CA PRO A 447 -7.59 -6.68 12.42
C PRO A 447 -8.15 -7.26 13.73
N ARG A 448 -7.58 -6.91 14.88
CA ARG A 448 -8.04 -7.32 16.21
C ARG A 448 -9.17 -6.43 16.78
N ASP A 449 -9.35 -5.22 16.21
CA ASP A 449 -10.47 -4.30 16.44
C ASP A 449 -10.90 -3.67 15.11
N PRO A 450 -11.44 -4.48 14.17
CA PRO A 450 -11.71 -4.04 12.80
C PRO A 450 -12.83 -2.99 12.77
N MET A 451 -12.78 -2.14 11.74
CA MET A 451 -13.90 -1.25 11.44
C MET A 451 -15.11 -2.07 10.99
N THR A 452 -16.26 -1.78 11.55
CA THR A 452 -17.54 -2.32 11.10
C THR A 452 -17.94 -1.69 9.76
N VAL A 453 -18.87 -2.32 9.04
CA VAL A 453 -19.40 -1.77 7.76
C VAL A 453 -20.00 -0.37 7.97
N ASP A 454 -20.63 -0.12 9.12
CA ASP A 454 -21.22 1.19 9.42
C ASP A 454 -20.14 2.24 9.72
N GLU A 455 -19.06 1.89 10.41
CA GLU A 455 -17.92 2.79 10.61
C GLU A 455 -17.21 3.12 9.29
N ILE A 456 -17.07 2.13 8.39
CA ILE A 456 -16.57 2.36 7.02
C ILE A 456 -17.54 3.28 6.26
N ALA A 457 -18.86 3.09 6.41
CA ALA A 457 -19.86 3.93 5.76
C ALA A 457 -19.77 5.39 6.24
N VAL A 458 -19.56 5.63 7.53
CA VAL A 458 -19.34 6.99 8.06
C VAL A 458 -18.13 7.64 7.39
N LYS A 459 -17.01 6.94 7.31
CA LYS A 459 -15.80 7.40 6.61
C LYS A 459 -16.07 7.67 5.13
N PHE A 460 -16.70 6.72 4.44
CA PHE A 460 -17.03 6.81 3.01
C PHE A 460 -17.89 8.04 2.70
N HIS A 461 -18.96 8.26 3.48
CA HIS A 461 -19.86 9.40 3.28
C HIS A 461 -19.18 10.74 3.61
N ALA A 462 -18.32 10.77 4.64
CA ALA A 462 -17.54 11.96 4.96
C ALA A 462 -16.61 12.37 3.81
N LEU A 463 -16.10 11.40 3.04
CA LEU A 463 -15.23 11.63 1.90
C LEU A 463 -16.00 11.85 0.58
N GLY A 464 -17.14 11.20 0.42
CA GLY A 464 -17.83 11.08 -0.87
C GLY A 464 -18.99 12.04 -1.08
N ASP A 465 -19.78 12.35 -0.03
CA ASP A 465 -21.07 13.06 -0.18
C ASP A 465 -20.93 14.46 -0.78
N SER A 466 -19.84 15.17 -0.49
CA SER A 466 -19.55 16.49 -1.06
C SER A 466 -19.07 16.42 -2.51
N VAL A 467 -18.60 15.27 -2.98
CA VAL A 467 -17.99 15.09 -4.31
C VAL A 467 -19.00 14.52 -5.30
N LEU A 468 -19.66 13.41 -4.93
CA LEU A 468 -20.60 12.68 -5.79
C LEU A 468 -22.08 12.95 -5.44
N GLY A 469 -22.37 13.44 -4.23
CA GLY A 469 -23.72 13.53 -3.69
C GLY A 469 -24.16 12.27 -2.96
N ARG A 470 -24.97 12.45 -1.90
CA ARG A 470 -25.40 11.36 -1.02
C ARG A 470 -26.07 10.19 -1.75
N ALA A 471 -26.97 10.49 -2.67
CA ALA A 471 -27.71 9.45 -3.39
C ALA A 471 -26.79 8.55 -4.25
N GLN A 472 -25.81 9.13 -4.94
CA GLN A 472 -24.84 8.39 -5.73
C GLN A 472 -23.89 7.58 -4.82
N CYS A 473 -23.50 8.13 -3.68
CA CYS A 473 -22.70 7.41 -2.67
C CYS A 473 -23.43 6.17 -2.14
N GLU A 474 -24.73 6.25 -1.85
CA GLU A 474 -25.52 5.08 -1.43
C GLU A 474 -25.67 4.05 -2.55
N ALA A 475 -25.88 4.49 -3.80
CA ALA A 475 -25.94 3.57 -4.95
C ALA A 475 -24.58 2.86 -5.15
N LEU A 476 -23.47 3.57 -5.00
CA LEU A 476 -22.11 3.04 -5.11
C LEU A 476 -21.82 2.04 -3.98
N ARG A 477 -22.20 2.36 -2.74
CA ARG A 477 -22.12 1.43 -1.60
C ARG A 477 -22.87 0.13 -1.88
N ALA A 478 -24.12 0.24 -2.37
CA ALA A 478 -24.94 -0.93 -2.68
C ALA A 478 -24.29 -1.80 -3.77
N GLU A 479 -23.73 -1.18 -4.81
CA GLU A 479 -23.05 -1.88 -5.91
C GLU A 479 -21.79 -2.60 -5.42
N ILE A 480 -20.96 -1.95 -4.61
CA ILE A 480 -19.75 -2.54 -4.04
C ILE A 480 -20.10 -3.77 -3.19
N MET A 481 -21.12 -3.64 -2.33
CA MET A 481 -21.54 -4.75 -1.44
C MET A 481 -22.16 -5.93 -2.20
N ALA A 482 -22.64 -5.70 -3.43
CA ALA A 482 -23.22 -6.72 -4.31
C ALA A 482 -22.27 -7.18 -5.44
N ILE A 483 -21.02 -6.72 -5.45
CA ILE A 483 -20.09 -6.88 -6.58
C ILE A 483 -19.84 -8.35 -6.96
N ASP A 484 -19.85 -9.28 -6.00
CA ASP A 484 -19.70 -10.72 -6.25
C ASP A 484 -20.78 -11.34 -7.13
N THR A 485 -21.90 -10.64 -7.32
CA THR A 485 -22.97 -11.06 -8.21
C THR A 485 -22.99 -10.31 -9.56
N ALA A 486 -22.13 -9.30 -9.69
CA ALA A 486 -22.08 -8.47 -10.89
C ALA A 486 -21.45 -9.23 -12.07
N PRO A 487 -22.12 -9.24 -13.25
CA PRO A 487 -21.59 -9.92 -14.44
C PRO A 487 -20.36 -9.22 -15.02
N ASN A 488 -20.18 -7.95 -14.73
CA ASN A 488 -19.00 -7.14 -15.04
C ASN A 488 -18.94 -5.93 -14.11
N VAL A 489 -17.80 -5.19 -14.15
CA VAL A 489 -17.58 -4.03 -13.28
C VAL A 489 -18.09 -2.70 -13.85
N ASN A 490 -18.75 -2.69 -15.00
CA ASN A 490 -19.10 -1.46 -15.71
C ASN A 490 -20.04 -0.54 -14.91
N LYS A 491 -21.00 -1.11 -14.20
CA LYS A 491 -21.93 -0.34 -13.34
C LYS A 491 -21.19 0.27 -12.15
N LEU A 492 -20.28 -0.49 -11.53
CA LEU A 492 -19.41 0.03 -10.48
C LEU A 492 -18.63 1.23 -11.01
N MET A 493 -17.94 1.09 -12.16
CA MET A 493 -17.14 2.16 -12.75
C MET A 493 -17.98 3.39 -13.11
N ALA A 494 -19.16 3.19 -13.69
CA ALA A 494 -20.08 4.30 -13.97
C ALA A 494 -20.42 5.09 -12.69
N LEU A 495 -20.78 4.39 -11.60
CA LEU A 495 -21.16 5.02 -10.34
C LEU A 495 -19.98 5.77 -9.64
N THR A 496 -18.74 5.50 -10.00
CA THR A 496 -17.60 6.27 -9.48
C THR A 496 -17.43 7.63 -10.15
N VAL A 497 -18.09 7.90 -11.27
CA VAL A 497 -17.97 9.14 -12.05
C VAL A 497 -18.98 10.18 -11.57
N ARG A 498 -18.53 11.43 -11.36
CA ARG A 498 -19.38 12.52 -10.88
C ARG A 498 -20.53 12.81 -11.85
N GLY A 499 -21.76 12.79 -11.34
CA GLY A 499 -22.96 13.11 -12.11
C GLY A 499 -23.48 11.95 -12.97
N ALA A 500 -23.09 10.71 -12.61
CA ALA A 500 -23.63 9.49 -13.24
C ALA A 500 -25.07 9.21 -12.81
#